data_e8e20bd51ce891ad6dcc518163b6f3aa
#
_entry.id   e8e20bd51ce891ad6dcc518163b6f3aa
#
_cell.length_a   1.000
_cell.length_b   1.000
_cell.length_c   1.000
_cell.angle_alpha   90.00
_cell.angle_beta   90.00
_cell.angle_gamma   90.00
#
_symmetry.space_group_name_H-M   'P 1'
#
loop_
_entity.id
_entity.type
_entity.pdbx_description
1 polymer ?
#
loop_
_entity_poly.entity_id
_entity_poly.type
_entity_poly.pdbx_seq_one_letter_code
_entity_poly.pdbx_strand_id
1 'polypeptide(L)'
;MSISIKHTMITAKDILQFKTHKVSLQESKSCIYNGSPFQIYKQMSSKKKGARFEGIVQEYCTNLGYKVTKPDNSDHDRKINNIKVEIKGSMLWSNPQFFRWQQLRPHQDYDVVIFLAIFPQQIEFYGCTKQDIKDKLEIQDEKGNWIHNQHGGL
;
A
#
# COMPACT_ATOMS: atom_id res chain seq x y z
N MET A 1 -3.88 -5.74 -21.59
CA MET A 1 -4.67 -4.56 -21.14
C MET A 1 -3.89 -3.90 -20.03
N SER A 2 -3.28 -2.76 -20.25
CA SER A 2 -2.54 -2.07 -19.21
C SER A 2 -3.53 -1.29 -18.35
N ILE A 3 -3.56 -1.55 -17.04
CA ILE A 3 -4.24 -0.65 -16.10
C ILE A 3 -3.35 0.58 -16.00
N SER A 4 -3.72 1.64 -16.71
CA SER A 4 -3.17 2.95 -16.43
C SER A 4 -3.85 3.44 -15.16
N ILE A 5 -3.20 3.19 -14.02
CA ILE A 5 -3.64 3.78 -12.76
C ILE A 5 -3.25 5.24 -12.81
N LYS A 6 -4.18 6.07 -13.26
CA LYS A 6 -4.00 7.52 -13.18
C LYS A 6 -3.84 7.89 -11.70
N HIS A 7 -2.91 8.77 -11.45
CA HIS A 7 -2.71 9.40 -10.16
C HIS A 7 -4.05 10.01 -9.70
N THR A 8 -4.71 9.36 -8.77
CA THR A 8 -6.00 9.81 -8.25
C THR A 8 -5.86 10.06 -6.76
N MET A 9 -6.05 11.29 -6.36
CA MET A 9 -6.08 11.66 -4.94
C MET A 9 -7.44 11.33 -4.36
N ILE A 10 -7.44 10.55 -3.27
CA ILE A 10 -8.62 10.28 -2.46
C ILE A 10 -8.55 11.18 -1.24
N THR A 11 -9.61 11.94 -0.99
CA THR A 11 -9.68 12.79 0.20
C THR A 11 -9.94 11.96 1.46
N ALA A 12 -9.57 12.52 2.60
CA ALA A 12 -9.90 11.93 3.90
C ALA A 12 -11.41 11.66 4.06
N LYS A 13 -12.25 12.52 3.48
CA LYS A 13 -13.70 12.39 3.50
C LYS A 13 -14.20 11.17 2.75
N ASP A 14 -13.56 10.84 1.63
CA ASP A 14 -13.92 9.66 0.83
C ASP A 14 -13.63 8.37 1.60
N ILE A 15 -12.57 8.38 2.42
CA ILE A 15 -12.13 7.21 3.20
C ILE A 15 -12.88 7.09 4.52
N LEU A 16 -13.38 8.18 5.10
CA LEU A 16 -14.21 8.15 6.30
C LEU A 16 -15.56 7.44 6.08
N GLN A 17 -16.00 7.30 4.84
CA GLN A 17 -17.14 6.46 4.50
C GLN A 17 -16.84 4.96 4.68
N PHE A 18 -15.56 4.59 4.77
CA PHE A 18 -15.10 3.23 5.05
C PHE A 18 -15.11 3.00 6.57
N LYS A 19 -16.08 2.27 7.05
CA LYS A 19 -16.34 1.85 8.44
C LYS A 19 -15.24 2.20 9.46
N THR A 20 -15.48 3.20 10.27
CA THR A 20 -14.64 3.55 11.42
C THR A 20 -14.78 2.51 12.52
N HIS A 21 -13.68 1.84 12.88
CA HIS A 21 -13.62 1.16 14.17
C HIS A 21 -13.22 2.18 15.25
N LYS A 22 -14.03 2.28 16.30
CA LYS A 22 -13.65 3.06 17.48
C LYS A 22 -12.45 2.41 18.15
N VAL A 23 -11.36 3.14 18.28
CA VAL A 23 -10.18 2.78 19.07
C VAL A 23 -9.92 3.94 20.03
N SER A 24 -9.68 3.64 21.32
CA SER A 24 -9.28 4.63 22.31
C SER A 24 -7.92 5.24 21.92
N LEU A 25 -7.86 6.55 21.88
CA LEU A 25 -6.69 7.32 21.45
C LEU A 25 -5.82 7.67 22.66
N GLN A 26 -4.58 7.19 22.67
CA GLN A 26 -3.53 7.85 23.44
C GLN A 26 -2.84 8.86 22.53
N GLU A 27 -2.97 10.14 22.87
CA GLU A 27 -2.39 11.25 22.11
C GLU A 27 -0.89 11.37 22.38
N SER A 28 -0.08 11.27 21.34
CA SER A 28 1.30 11.74 21.37
C SER A 28 1.33 13.14 20.75
N LYS A 29 1.76 14.14 21.53
CA LYS A 29 1.73 15.57 21.16
C LYS A 29 2.59 15.97 19.94
N SER A 30 3.36 15.04 19.38
CA SER A 30 4.28 15.30 18.25
C SER A 30 3.95 14.54 16.96
N CYS A 31 2.86 13.81 16.90
CA CYS A 31 2.52 13.02 15.72
C CYS A 31 1.77 13.87 14.70
N ILE A 32 2.27 13.91 13.46
CA ILE A 32 1.63 14.63 12.34
C ILE A 32 0.22 14.13 12.02
N TYR A 33 -0.16 12.95 12.53
CA TYR A 33 -1.51 12.37 12.36
C TYR A 33 -2.48 12.71 13.50
N ASN A 34 -2.08 13.53 14.48
CA ASN A 34 -3.00 13.95 15.53
C ASN A 34 -4.18 14.72 14.93
N GLY A 35 -5.41 14.29 15.22
CA GLY A 35 -6.62 14.83 14.61
C GLY A 35 -6.87 14.41 13.15
N SER A 36 -5.98 13.59 12.58
CA SER A 36 -6.14 13.02 11.24
C SER A 36 -7.17 11.90 11.24
N PRO A 37 -7.97 11.73 10.17
CA PRO A 37 -8.84 10.55 10.01
C PRO A 37 -8.05 9.22 9.95
N PHE A 38 -6.74 9.29 9.70
CA PHE A 38 -5.84 8.13 9.64
C PHE A 38 -5.05 7.89 10.93
N GLN A 39 -5.26 8.69 11.96
CA GLN A 39 -4.56 8.56 13.25
C GLN A 39 -4.66 7.14 13.82
N ILE A 40 -5.81 6.49 13.66
CA ILE A 40 -6.06 5.14 14.13
C ILE A 40 -5.03 4.12 13.60
N TYR A 41 -4.49 4.33 12.38
CA TYR A 41 -3.52 3.41 11.78
C TYR A 41 -2.20 3.38 12.52
N LYS A 42 -1.85 4.45 13.24
CA LYS A 42 -0.62 4.50 14.07
C LYS A 42 -0.65 3.47 15.21
N GLN A 43 -1.82 3.11 15.68
CA GLN A 43 -2.02 2.17 16.79
C GLN A 43 -2.24 0.73 16.33
N MET A 44 -2.43 0.50 15.04
CA MET A 44 -2.65 -0.83 14.50
C MET A 44 -1.34 -1.59 14.34
N SER A 45 -1.38 -2.91 14.58
CA SER A 45 -0.28 -3.80 14.18
C SER A 45 -0.08 -3.78 12.66
N SER A 46 1.12 -4.11 12.20
CA SER A 46 1.44 -4.15 10.77
C SER A 46 0.49 -5.05 9.98
N LYS A 47 0.11 -6.21 10.53
CA LYS A 47 -0.86 -7.12 9.92
C LYS A 47 -2.25 -6.47 9.75
N LYS A 48 -2.75 -5.79 10.79
CA LYS A 48 -4.05 -5.09 10.73
C LYS A 48 -4.01 -3.91 9.76
N LYS A 49 -2.90 -3.17 9.72
CA LYS A 49 -2.72 -2.09 8.74
C LYS A 49 -2.74 -2.63 7.31
N GLY A 50 -1.99 -3.69 7.03
CA GLY A 50 -1.98 -4.33 5.71
C GLY A 50 -3.38 -4.69 5.23
N ALA A 51 -4.13 -5.43 6.03
CA ALA A 51 -5.50 -5.82 5.70
C ALA A 51 -6.42 -4.60 5.46
N ARG A 52 -6.19 -3.50 6.19
CA ARG A 52 -6.94 -2.26 6.00
C ARG A 52 -6.62 -1.59 4.67
N PHE A 53 -5.34 -1.53 4.32
CA PHE A 53 -4.90 -0.94 3.05
C PHE A 53 -5.39 -1.75 1.84
N GLU A 54 -5.38 -3.06 1.92
CA GLU A 54 -6.00 -3.94 0.92
C GLU A 54 -7.50 -3.67 0.77
N GLY A 55 -8.22 -3.47 1.89
CA GLY A 55 -9.64 -3.11 1.89
C GLY A 55 -9.90 -1.77 1.22
N ILE A 56 -9.07 -0.76 1.45
CA ILE A 56 -9.15 0.57 0.81
C ILE A 56 -9.01 0.43 -0.72
N VAL A 57 -8.00 -0.30 -1.19
CA VAL A 57 -7.79 -0.53 -2.63
C VAL A 57 -8.98 -1.27 -3.23
N GLN A 58 -9.45 -2.33 -2.56
CA GLN A 58 -10.60 -3.10 -3.03
C GLN A 58 -11.82 -2.22 -3.21
N GLU A 59 -12.16 -1.43 -2.21
CA GLU A 59 -13.35 -0.59 -2.21
C GLU A 59 -13.24 0.52 -3.26
N TYR A 60 -12.08 1.17 -3.33
CA TYR A 60 -11.80 2.18 -4.34
C TYR A 60 -11.94 1.65 -5.78
N CYS A 61 -11.32 0.52 -6.06
CA CYS A 61 -11.40 -0.10 -7.40
C CYS A 61 -12.80 -0.57 -7.73
N THR A 62 -13.53 -1.10 -6.74
CA THR A 62 -14.94 -1.50 -6.92
C THR A 62 -15.83 -0.30 -7.23
N ASN A 63 -15.64 0.81 -6.54
CA ASN A 63 -16.39 2.06 -6.78
C ASN A 63 -16.10 2.66 -8.16
N LEU A 64 -14.92 2.40 -8.71
CA LEU A 64 -14.58 2.75 -10.10
C LEU A 64 -15.14 1.77 -11.15
N GLY A 65 -15.85 0.73 -10.72
CA GLY A 65 -16.46 -0.27 -11.61
C GLY A 65 -15.53 -1.44 -11.99
N TYR A 66 -14.36 -1.57 -11.35
CA TYR A 66 -13.48 -2.71 -11.58
C TYR A 66 -13.97 -3.95 -10.82
N LYS A 67 -13.82 -5.10 -11.44
CA LYS A 67 -14.08 -6.38 -10.77
C LYS A 67 -12.90 -6.73 -9.88
N VAL A 68 -13.12 -6.72 -8.56
CA VAL A 68 -12.11 -7.09 -7.57
C VAL A 68 -12.45 -8.44 -6.96
N THR A 69 -11.50 -9.37 -6.97
CA THR A 69 -11.66 -10.72 -6.41
C THR A 69 -10.50 -11.05 -5.46
N LYS A 70 -10.71 -12.09 -4.65
CA LYS A 70 -9.68 -12.65 -3.77
C LYS A 70 -8.50 -13.17 -4.59
N PRO A 71 -7.29 -13.25 -3.98
CA PRO A 71 -6.14 -13.88 -4.63
C PRO A 71 -6.34 -15.39 -4.80
N ASP A 72 -5.62 -15.96 -5.76
CA ASP A 72 -5.60 -17.40 -5.99
C ASP A 72 -4.67 -18.13 -4.98
N ASN A 73 -3.67 -17.42 -4.49
CA ASN A 73 -2.64 -17.89 -3.56
C ASN A 73 -2.12 -16.74 -2.69
N SER A 74 -1.05 -16.97 -1.94
CA SER A 74 -0.44 -15.98 -1.04
C SER A 74 0.56 -15.01 -1.70
N ASP A 75 0.76 -15.09 -3.02
CA ASP A 75 1.77 -14.33 -3.74
C ASP A 75 1.31 -12.93 -4.18
N HIS A 76 0.02 -12.67 -4.04
CA HIS A 76 -0.59 -11.37 -4.31
C HIS A 76 -1.80 -11.14 -3.40
N ASP A 77 -2.23 -9.91 -3.24
CA ASP A 77 -3.27 -9.54 -2.29
C ASP A 77 -4.68 -9.53 -2.90
N ARG A 78 -4.80 -9.14 -4.17
CA ARG A 78 -6.09 -9.06 -4.89
C ARG A 78 -5.91 -9.34 -6.38
N LYS A 79 -7.03 -9.67 -7.05
CA LYS A 79 -7.13 -9.63 -8.50
C LYS A 79 -8.09 -8.53 -8.92
N ILE A 80 -7.63 -7.63 -9.77
CA ILE A 80 -8.41 -6.51 -10.31
C ILE A 80 -8.52 -6.71 -11.83
N ASN A 81 -9.72 -6.98 -12.33
CA ASN A 81 -9.94 -7.39 -13.73
C ASN A 81 -8.98 -8.51 -14.18
N ASN A 82 -8.80 -9.54 -13.34
CA ASN A 82 -7.89 -10.67 -13.50
C ASN A 82 -6.37 -10.34 -13.44
N ILE A 83 -5.99 -9.08 -13.23
CA ILE A 83 -4.59 -8.70 -12.99
C ILE A 83 -4.26 -8.99 -11.54
N LYS A 84 -3.17 -9.68 -11.29
CA LYS A 84 -2.68 -10.00 -9.94
C LYS A 84 -1.99 -8.78 -9.34
N VAL A 85 -2.48 -8.31 -8.22
CA VAL A 85 -2.05 -7.06 -7.60
C VAL A 85 -1.50 -7.30 -6.21
N GLU A 86 -0.27 -6.88 -5.99
CA GLU A 86 0.34 -6.73 -4.66
C GLU A 86 0.02 -5.32 -4.14
N ILE A 87 -0.27 -5.19 -2.85
CA ILE A 87 -0.67 -3.91 -2.24
C ILE A 87 0.28 -3.58 -1.09
N LYS A 88 0.87 -2.40 -1.15
CA LYS A 88 1.76 -1.90 -0.11
C LYS A 88 1.33 -0.52 0.34
N GLY A 89 1.13 -0.35 1.65
CA GLY A 89 0.80 0.95 2.22
C GLY A 89 1.91 1.46 3.14
N SER A 90 2.12 2.76 3.10
CA SER A 90 3.02 3.44 4.02
C SER A 90 2.39 4.74 4.52
N MET A 91 2.52 5.01 5.81
CA MET A 91 2.22 6.31 6.39
C MET A 91 3.44 7.21 6.23
N LEU A 92 3.21 8.50 6.02
CA LEU A 92 4.29 9.48 5.94
C LEU A 92 5.09 9.52 7.26
N TRP A 93 6.39 9.36 7.15
CA TRP A 93 7.32 9.62 8.25
C TRP A 93 7.60 11.13 8.31
N SER A 94 7.70 11.68 9.50
CA SER A 94 7.73 13.13 9.68
C SER A 94 9.12 13.75 9.76
N ASN A 95 10.15 12.98 10.09
CA ASN A 95 11.50 13.51 10.22
C ASN A 95 12.56 12.43 9.88
N PRO A 96 13.20 12.47 8.70
CA PRO A 96 12.80 13.26 7.53
C PRO A 96 11.45 12.84 6.94
N GLN A 97 10.87 13.64 6.05
CA GLN A 97 9.64 13.28 5.38
C GLN A 97 9.92 12.27 4.25
N PHE A 98 9.39 11.05 4.39
CA PHE A 98 9.46 10.02 3.37
C PHE A 98 8.38 8.95 3.59
N PHE A 99 8.13 8.17 2.54
CA PHE A 99 7.38 6.93 2.63
C PHE A 99 8.33 5.75 2.54
N ARG A 100 7.99 4.65 3.23
CA ARG A 100 8.75 3.41 3.17
C ARG A 100 7.81 2.26 2.87
N TRP A 101 7.94 1.68 1.69
CA TRP A 101 7.29 0.42 1.33
C TRP A 101 8.29 -0.71 1.46
N GLN A 102 7.90 -1.77 2.13
CA GLN A 102 8.78 -2.87 2.50
C GLN A 102 8.27 -4.20 1.97
N GLN A 103 9.15 -5.20 1.95
CA GLN A 103 8.84 -6.58 1.59
C GLN A 103 8.25 -6.71 0.18
N LEU A 104 8.77 -5.97 -0.76
CA LEU A 104 8.54 -6.23 -2.17
C LEU A 104 9.32 -7.48 -2.57
N ARG A 105 8.64 -8.46 -3.10
CA ARG A 105 9.22 -9.78 -3.42
C ARG A 105 9.08 -10.06 -4.91
N PRO A 106 10.08 -9.71 -5.74
CA PRO A 106 9.97 -9.84 -7.20
C PRO A 106 9.78 -11.29 -7.70
N HIS A 107 10.08 -12.30 -6.88
CA HIS A 107 9.86 -13.72 -7.20
C HIS A 107 8.41 -14.18 -7.01
N GLN A 108 7.58 -13.44 -6.27
CA GLN A 108 6.17 -13.79 -6.08
C GLN A 108 5.36 -13.58 -7.36
N ASP A 109 4.21 -14.27 -7.46
CA ASP A 109 3.34 -14.23 -8.63
C ASP A 109 2.34 -13.08 -8.55
N TYR A 110 2.79 -11.88 -8.92
CA TYR A 110 1.96 -10.69 -9.16
C TYR A 110 2.39 -9.98 -10.44
N ASP A 111 1.49 -9.19 -11.02
CA ASP A 111 1.72 -8.44 -12.25
C ASP A 111 2.04 -6.96 -11.97
N VAL A 112 1.38 -6.39 -10.97
CA VAL A 112 1.40 -4.96 -10.63
C VAL A 112 1.47 -4.78 -9.12
N VAL A 113 2.14 -3.72 -8.68
CA VAL A 113 2.09 -3.26 -7.29
C VAL A 113 1.30 -1.96 -7.23
N ILE A 114 0.40 -1.87 -6.25
CA ILE A 114 -0.24 -0.62 -5.86
C ILE A 114 0.35 -0.16 -4.53
N PHE A 115 0.89 1.05 -4.52
CA PHE A 115 1.40 1.72 -3.33
C PHE A 115 0.39 2.75 -2.83
N LEU A 116 0.08 2.69 -1.55
CA LEU A 116 -0.70 3.72 -0.86
C LEU A 116 0.26 4.60 -0.07
N ALA A 117 0.32 5.87 -0.43
CA ALA A 117 1.00 6.91 0.33
C ALA A 117 -0.04 7.62 1.20
N ILE A 118 -0.01 7.35 2.50
CA ILE A 118 -1.01 7.87 3.43
C ILE A 118 -0.45 9.13 4.08
N PHE A 119 -0.98 10.28 3.69
CA PHE A 119 -0.75 11.57 4.31
C PHE A 119 -1.74 11.81 5.46
N PRO A 120 -1.55 12.82 6.30
CA PRO A 120 -2.48 13.09 7.38
C PRO A 120 -3.93 13.36 6.96
N GLN A 121 -4.17 13.90 5.76
CA GLN A 121 -5.50 14.28 5.29
C GLN A 121 -5.93 13.64 3.97
N GLN A 122 -5.06 12.86 3.33
CA GLN A 122 -5.34 12.24 2.02
C GLN A 122 -4.56 10.94 1.84
N ILE A 123 -5.00 10.12 0.88
CA ILE A 123 -4.25 8.97 0.39
C ILE A 123 -3.99 9.18 -1.09
N GLU A 124 -2.74 8.96 -1.50
CA GLU A 124 -2.35 8.91 -2.89
C GLU A 124 -2.04 7.47 -3.30
N PHE A 125 -2.44 7.12 -4.51
CA PHE A 125 -2.20 5.80 -5.08
C PHE A 125 -1.18 5.90 -6.20
N TYR A 126 -0.18 5.03 -6.13
CA TYR A 126 0.83 4.86 -7.17
C TYR A 126 0.79 3.42 -7.64
N GLY A 127 1.09 3.19 -8.91
CA GLY A 127 1.16 1.86 -9.47
C GLY A 127 2.41 1.69 -10.32
N CYS A 128 3.00 0.51 -10.27
CA CYS A 128 4.06 0.12 -11.19
C CYS A 128 3.95 -1.36 -11.52
N THR A 129 4.56 -1.75 -12.62
CA THR A 129 4.63 -3.15 -13.02
C THR A 129 5.65 -3.90 -12.18
N LYS A 130 5.53 -5.22 -12.15
CA LYS A 130 6.56 -6.08 -11.56
C LYS A 130 7.92 -5.87 -12.23
N GLN A 131 7.95 -5.58 -13.54
CA GLN A 131 9.18 -5.30 -14.24
C GLN A 131 9.85 -4.03 -13.74
N ASP A 132 9.08 -2.95 -13.52
CA ASP A 132 9.62 -1.71 -12.94
C ASP A 132 10.24 -1.95 -11.56
N ILE A 133 9.63 -2.83 -10.76
CA ILE A 133 10.19 -3.23 -9.45
C ILE A 133 11.51 -3.98 -9.64
N LYS A 134 11.54 -4.95 -10.53
CA LYS A 134 12.76 -5.70 -10.84
C LYS A 134 13.88 -4.76 -11.26
N ASP A 135 13.64 -3.91 -12.22
CA ASP A 135 14.66 -3.01 -12.78
C ASP A 135 15.25 -2.05 -11.72
N LYS A 136 14.49 -1.75 -10.67
CA LYS A 136 14.92 -0.83 -9.59
C LYS A 136 15.50 -1.51 -8.35
N LEU A 137 15.06 -2.73 -8.05
CA LEU A 137 15.41 -3.43 -6.81
C LEU A 137 16.41 -4.56 -7.01
N GLU A 138 16.67 -4.94 -8.25
CA GLU A 138 17.55 -6.05 -8.55
C GLU A 138 19.02 -5.65 -8.37
N ILE A 139 19.48 -5.68 -7.13
CA ILE A 139 20.91 -5.73 -6.83
C ILE A 139 21.28 -7.22 -6.77
N GLN A 140 22.10 -7.65 -7.70
CA GLN A 140 22.72 -8.97 -7.67
C GLN A 140 24.01 -8.90 -6.85
N ASP A 141 24.26 -9.95 -6.05
CA ASP A 141 25.58 -10.16 -5.47
C ASP A 141 26.61 -10.55 -6.55
N GLU A 142 27.87 -10.65 -6.15
CA GLU A 142 28.98 -11.05 -7.07
C GLU A 142 28.80 -12.44 -7.70
N LYS A 143 27.85 -13.24 -7.18
CA LYS A 143 27.50 -14.59 -7.68
C LYS A 143 26.23 -14.58 -8.53
N GLY A 144 25.63 -13.42 -8.77
CA GLY A 144 24.39 -13.28 -9.55
C GLY A 144 23.12 -13.63 -8.78
N ASN A 145 23.19 -13.83 -7.46
CA ASN A 145 22.00 -14.03 -6.64
C ASN A 145 21.34 -12.69 -6.32
N TRP A 146 20.02 -12.65 -6.37
CA TRP A 146 19.26 -11.48 -6.00
C TRP A 146 19.39 -11.18 -4.51
N ILE A 147 19.90 -10.01 -4.15
CA ILE A 147 19.94 -9.55 -2.77
C ILE A 147 18.60 -8.95 -2.40
N HIS A 148 17.78 -9.74 -1.70
CA HIS A 148 16.59 -9.24 -1.05
C HIS A 148 16.95 -8.68 0.32
N ASN A 149 16.93 -7.37 0.44
CA ASN A 149 16.85 -6.78 1.74
C ASN A 149 15.39 -6.93 2.23
N GLN A 150 15.10 -7.98 3.00
CA GLN A 150 13.76 -8.23 3.57
C GLN A 150 13.29 -7.08 4.48
N HIS A 151 14.21 -6.24 4.94
CA HIS A 151 13.97 -5.06 5.75
C HIS A 151 14.20 -3.76 4.96
N GLY A 152 14.61 -3.85 3.71
CA GLY A 152 14.77 -2.72 2.82
C GLY A 152 13.43 -2.09 2.44
N GLY A 153 13.39 -0.78 2.49
CA GLY A 153 12.32 0.01 1.87
C GLY A 153 12.84 0.64 0.57
N LEU A 154 11.93 0.95 -0.31
CA LEU A 154 12.15 1.88 -1.42
C LEU A 154 12.15 3.31 -0.92
#